data_50b7e4c2d9e553d6cbc333f366d2bc7e
#
_entry.id   50b7e4c2d9e553d6cbc333f366d2bc7e
#
_cell.length_a   1.000
_cell.length_b   1.000
_cell.length_c   1.000
_cell.angle_alpha   90.00
_cell.angle_beta   90.00
_cell.angle_gamma   90.00
#
_symmetry.space_group_name_H-M   'P 1'
#
loop_
_entity.id
_entity.type
_entity.pdbx_description
1 polymer ?
#
loop_
_entity_poly.entity_id
_entity_poly.type
_entity_poly.pdbx_seq_one_letter_code
_entity_poly.pdbx_strand_id
1 'polypeptide(L)'
;MRPRIAGRLWLAGAVAALAIALAGCSGVRAADLFIVTRGGSTPHAKLTLLVNEEGGVNCNGGPTRQLSDTEIVKARAITEDLHDLASRHASLPPRPGSVLSYSLRDANGSVRFSDNSAGQPEVLHELALFILKTAQEVCRLPE
;
A
#
# COMPACT_ATOMS: atom_id res chain seq x y z
N MET A 1 6.78 67.03 -47.50
CA MET A 1 7.50 66.66 -46.26
C MET A 1 6.84 65.52 -45.56
N ARG A 2 7.44 64.34 -45.51
CA ARG A 2 6.95 63.15 -44.80
C ARG A 2 7.80 62.93 -43.58
N PRO A 3 7.26 62.61 -42.38
CA PRO A 3 8.02 61.91 -41.40
C PRO A 3 7.63 60.45 -41.36
N ARG A 4 8.66 59.62 -41.42
CA ARG A 4 8.65 58.16 -41.17
C ARG A 4 8.51 57.93 -39.68
N ILE A 5 7.51 57.14 -39.27
CA ILE A 5 7.51 56.46 -37.98
C ILE A 5 7.35 54.97 -38.28
N ALA A 6 8.49 54.30 -38.34
CA ALA A 6 8.57 52.87 -38.41
C ALA A 6 9.27 52.35 -37.16
N GLY A 7 8.69 51.36 -36.47
CA GLY A 7 9.44 50.39 -35.73
C GLY A 7 9.56 50.58 -34.24
N ARG A 8 8.59 50.14 -33.45
CA ARG A 8 8.79 49.71 -32.07
C ARG A 8 7.56 48.93 -31.57
N LEU A 9 7.36 47.74 -32.03
CA LEU A 9 6.32 46.83 -31.50
C LEU A 9 6.67 45.35 -31.83
N TRP A 10 7.86 44.89 -31.48
CA TRP A 10 8.21 43.46 -31.66
C TRP A 10 9.14 42.91 -30.56
N LEU A 11 8.90 43.22 -29.28
CA LEU A 11 9.72 42.68 -28.20
C LEU A 11 8.94 42.31 -26.92
N ALA A 12 7.62 42.17 -27.00
CA ALA A 12 6.79 41.83 -25.82
C ALA A 12 6.19 40.42 -25.83
N GLY A 13 6.55 39.56 -26.79
CA GLY A 13 5.91 38.25 -26.97
C GLY A 13 6.71 37.02 -26.53
N ALA A 14 7.97 37.17 -26.07
CA ALA A 14 8.85 36.02 -25.86
C ALA A 14 9.07 35.58 -24.40
N VAL A 15 8.51 36.23 -23.40
CA VAL A 15 8.75 35.91 -21.96
C VAL A 15 7.62 35.11 -21.31
N ALA A 16 6.46 34.99 -21.93
CA ALA A 16 5.32 34.29 -21.33
C ALA A 16 5.28 32.78 -21.55
N ALA A 17 6.19 32.20 -22.36
CA ALA A 17 6.14 30.77 -22.73
C ALA A 17 7.03 29.86 -21.87
N LEU A 18 7.81 30.39 -20.94
CA LEU A 18 8.78 29.57 -20.15
C LEU A 18 8.33 29.23 -18.71
N ALA A 19 7.12 29.63 -18.31
CA ALA A 19 6.63 29.44 -16.94
C ALA A 19 5.73 28.20 -16.74
N ILE A 20 5.46 27.39 -17.77
CA ILE A 20 4.49 26.25 -17.68
C ILE A 20 5.19 24.89 -17.55
N ALA A 21 6.50 24.80 -17.53
CA ALA A 21 7.23 23.51 -17.54
C ALA A 21 7.61 22.99 -16.15
N LEU A 22 7.17 23.58 -15.03
CA LEU A 22 7.59 23.16 -13.68
C LEU A 22 6.46 22.58 -12.80
N ALA A 23 5.27 22.34 -13.35
CA ALA A 23 4.14 21.78 -12.60
C ALA A 23 3.93 20.27 -12.80
N GLY A 24 4.95 19.52 -13.22
CA GLY A 24 4.87 18.11 -13.59
C GLY A 24 5.60 17.12 -12.67
N CYS A 25 5.89 17.47 -11.42
CA CYS A 25 6.24 16.47 -10.41
C CYS A 25 4.99 16.06 -9.63
N SER A 26 4.03 15.43 -10.30
CA SER A 26 3.11 14.52 -9.62
C SER A 26 3.98 13.37 -9.12
N GLY A 27 4.26 13.34 -7.81
CA GLY A 27 5.05 12.29 -7.18
C GLY A 27 4.50 10.93 -7.61
N VAL A 28 5.31 10.13 -8.28
CA VAL A 28 4.97 8.75 -8.61
C VAL A 28 4.71 8.06 -7.28
N ARG A 29 3.46 7.66 -7.04
CA ARG A 29 3.10 6.93 -5.83
C ARG A 29 3.70 5.53 -5.95
N ALA A 30 4.41 5.08 -4.91
CA ALA A 30 4.93 3.71 -4.87
C ALA A 30 3.79 2.71 -5.05
N ALA A 31 4.04 1.65 -5.81
CA ALA A 31 3.10 0.56 -5.99
C ALA A 31 2.81 -0.13 -4.65
N ASP A 32 1.60 -0.63 -4.49
CA ASP A 32 1.22 -1.37 -3.30
C ASP A 32 1.76 -2.81 -3.40
N LEU A 33 2.45 -3.27 -2.35
CA LEU A 33 2.81 -4.68 -2.21
C LEU A 33 1.57 -5.53 -1.96
N PHE A 34 0.80 -5.14 -0.94
CA PHE A 34 -0.48 -5.77 -0.63
C PHE A 34 -1.37 -4.88 0.24
N ILE A 35 -2.63 -5.20 0.22
CA ILE A 35 -3.62 -4.70 1.18
C ILE A 35 -4.24 -5.89 1.91
N VAL A 36 -4.32 -5.80 3.24
CA VAL A 36 -4.97 -6.79 4.10
C VAL A 36 -6.12 -6.16 4.84
N THR A 37 -7.26 -6.84 4.83
CA THR A 37 -8.35 -6.58 5.77
C THR A 37 -8.42 -7.72 6.79
N ARG A 38 -8.42 -7.37 8.08
CA ARG A 38 -8.65 -8.27 9.19
C ARG A 38 -10.00 -7.96 9.80
N GLY A 39 -10.77 -8.98 10.12
CA GLY A 39 -12.02 -8.89 10.85
C GLY A 39 -12.08 -9.95 11.93
N GLY A 40 -13.13 -9.93 12.75
CA GLY A 40 -13.31 -10.96 13.77
C GLY A 40 -14.26 -10.55 14.87
N SER A 41 -14.37 -11.41 15.89
CA SER A 41 -15.27 -11.24 17.05
C SER A 41 -14.61 -10.59 18.25
N THR A 42 -13.26 -10.43 18.25
CA THR A 42 -12.53 -9.78 19.35
C THR A 42 -12.63 -8.25 19.25
N PRO A 43 -12.54 -7.53 20.39
CA PRO A 43 -12.34 -6.09 20.36
C PRO A 43 -11.14 -5.73 19.47
N HIS A 44 -11.24 -4.63 18.73
CA HIS A 44 -10.16 -4.17 17.82
C HIS A 44 -9.76 -5.14 16.69
N ALA A 45 -10.59 -6.18 16.40
CA ALA A 45 -10.31 -7.11 15.30
C ALA A 45 -10.23 -6.42 13.94
N LYS A 46 -11.04 -5.37 13.71
CA LYS A 46 -11.09 -4.67 12.42
C LYS A 46 -9.82 -3.89 12.14
N LEU A 47 -9.18 -4.22 11.04
CA LEU A 47 -7.98 -3.54 10.56
C LEU A 47 -7.97 -3.57 9.03
N THR A 48 -7.63 -2.46 8.42
CA THR A 48 -7.20 -2.39 7.02
C THR A 48 -5.75 -1.92 7.02
N LEU A 49 -4.85 -2.76 6.53
CA LEU A 49 -3.41 -2.50 6.45
C LEU A 49 -3.00 -2.49 4.98
N LEU A 50 -2.47 -1.37 4.51
CA LEU A 50 -1.86 -1.25 3.20
C LEU A 50 -0.35 -1.12 3.38
N VAL A 51 0.42 -1.90 2.64
CA VAL A 51 1.89 -1.84 2.59
C VAL A 51 2.31 -1.59 1.15
N ASN A 52 3.15 -0.59 0.90
CA ASN A 52 3.69 -0.31 -0.42
C ASN A 52 5.14 -0.80 -0.58
N GLU A 53 5.65 -0.78 -1.82
CA GLU A 53 7.00 -1.26 -2.16
C GLU A 53 8.14 -0.47 -1.52
N GLU A 54 7.91 0.78 -1.14
CA GLU A 54 8.89 1.62 -0.43
C GLU A 54 8.83 1.46 1.10
N GLY A 55 7.96 0.55 1.60
CA GLY A 55 7.77 0.31 3.01
C GLY A 55 6.85 1.31 3.71
N GLY A 56 6.13 2.11 2.94
CA GLY A 56 5.07 2.94 3.49
C GLY A 56 3.89 2.07 3.95
N VAL A 57 3.40 2.33 5.15
CA VAL A 57 2.27 1.62 5.78
C VAL A 57 1.15 2.58 6.09
N ASN A 58 -0.06 2.20 5.73
CA ASN A 58 -1.27 2.90 6.13
C ASN A 58 -2.20 1.95 6.90
N CYS A 59 -2.59 2.33 8.10
CA CYS A 59 -3.52 1.60 8.95
C CYS A 59 -4.86 2.33 9.01
N ASN A 60 -5.95 1.67 8.63
CA ASN A 60 -7.31 2.18 8.71
C ASN A 60 -7.52 3.54 8.01
N GLY A 61 -6.79 3.80 6.92
CA GLY A 61 -6.86 5.08 6.20
C GLY A 61 -6.20 6.25 6.93
N GLY A 62 -5.43 6.00 7.99
CA GLY A 62 -4.69 7.01 8.74
C GLY A 62 -3.42 7.50 8.00
N PRO A 63 -2.55 8.23 8.68
CA PRO A 63 -1.31 8.74 8.08
C PRO A 63 -0.37 7.58 7.71
N THR A 64 0.37 7.75 6.61
CA THR A 64 1.42 6.82 6.21
C THR A 64 2.58 6.87 7.19
N ARG A 65 3.01 5.69 7.63
CA ARG A 65 4.19 5.47 8.48
C ARG A 65 5.21 4.63 7.74
N GLN A 66 6.42 4.53 8.25
CA GLN A 66 7.50 3.82 7.57
C GLN A 66 7.89 2.56 8.34
N LEU A 67 8.00 1.44 7.63
CA LEU A 67 8.63 0.21 8.10
C LEU A 67 10.15 0.40 8.20
N SER A 68 10.79 -0.35 9.07
CA SER A 68 12.25 -0.52 9.03
C SER A 68 12.68 -1.34 7.81
N ASP A 69 13.96 -1.25 7.42
CA ASP A 69 14.49 -2.00 6.27
C ASP A 69 14.28 -3.52 6.42
N THR A 70 14.43 -4.04 7.63
CA THR A 70 14.19 -5.46 7.93
C THR A 70 12.74 -5.86 7.70
N GLU A 71 11.79 -5.01 8.10
CA GLU A 71 10.36 -5.26 7.91
C GLU A 71 9.95 -5.13 6.44
N ILE A 72 10.56 -4.21 5.68
CA ILE A 72 10.34 -4.10 4.22
C ILE A 72 10.79 -5.38 3.52
N VAL A 73 11.98 -5.89 3.85
CA VAL A 73 12.50 -7.16 3.30
C VAL A 73 11.55 -8.32 3.64
N LYS A 74 11.06 -8.37 4.88
CA LYS A 74 10.09 -9.39 5.30
C LYS A 74 8.76 -9.26 4.55
N ALA A 75 8.22 -8.07 4.38
CA ALA A 75 6.98 -7.86 3.63
C ALA A 75 7.08 -8.34 2.18
N ARG A 76 8.21 -8.07 1.52
CA ARG A 76 8.48 -8.55 0.16
C ARG A 76 8.60 -10.07 0.09
N ALA A 77 9.33 -10.69 1.01
CA ALA A 77 9.44 -12.15 1.09
C ALA A 77 8.07 -12.81 1.27
N ILE A 78 7.24 -12.31 2.19
CA ILE A 78 5.86 -12.79 2.38
C ILE A 78 5.05 -12.68 1.08
N THR A 79 5.15 -11.56 0.36
CA THR A 79 4.43 -11.37 -0.91
C THR A 79 4.88 -12.37 -1.97
N GLU A 80 6.19 -12.65 -2.06
CA GLU A 80 6.74 -13.65 -2.97
C GLU A 80 6.26 -15.06 -2.62
N ASP A 81 6.34 -15.45 -1.35
CA ASP A 81 5.91 -16.77 -0.87
C ASP A 81 4.38 -16.98 -0.98
N LEU A 82 3.60 -15.90 -1.03
CA LEU A 82 2.15 -15.94 -1.25
C LEU A 82 1.75 -16.06 -2.72
N HIS A 83 2.67 -15.90 -3.67
CA HIS A 83 2.37 -15.83 -5.10
C HIS A 83 1.44 -16.94 -5.59
N ASP A 84 1.77 -18.19 -5.29
CA ASP A 84 0.96 -19.35 -5.72
C ASP A 84 -0.43 -19.40 -5.07
N LEU A 85 -0.54 -18.97 -3.82
CA LEU A 85 -1.83 -18.89 -3.13
C LEU A 85 -2.68 -17.75 -3.69
N ALA A 86 -2.08 -16.59 -3.92
CA ALA A 86 -2.76 -15.42 -4.44
C ALA A 86 -3.25 -15.62 -5.87
N SER A 87 -2.41 -16.17 -6.76
CA SER A 87 -2.73 -16.38 -8.17
C SER A 87 -3.90 -17.34 -8.38
N ARG A 88 -4.08 -18.34 -7.51
CA ARG A 88 -5.24 -19.24 -7.53
C ARG A 88 -6.40 -18.79 -6.65
N HIS A 89 -6.35 -17.57 -6.10
CA HIS A 89 -7.37 -17.01 -5.21
C HIS A 89 -7.73 -17.94 -4.03
N ALA A 90 -6.70 -18.45 -3.36
CA ALA A 90 -6.86 -19.44 -2.31
C ALA A 90 -7.77 -18.93 -1.18
N SER A 91 -8.67 -19.81 -0.74
CA SER A 91 -9.59 -19.55 0.37
C SER A 91 -9.60 -20.74 1.29
N LEU A 92 -9.08 -20.55 2.52
CA LEU A 92 -9.03 -21.57 3.54
C LEU A 92 -10.16 -21.30 4.57
N PRO A 93 -11.16 -22.18 4.66
CA PRO A 93 -12.30 -21.95 5.55
C PRO A 93 -11.87 -21.99 7.04
N PRO A 94 -12.57 -21.26 7.90
CA PRO A 94 -12.34 -21.30 9.34
C PRO A 94 -12.77 -22.65 9.92
N ARG A 95 -12.13 -23.05 11.03
CA ARG A 95 -12.62 -24.10 11.92
C ARG A 95 -13.49 -23.49 13.03
N PRO A 96 -14.29 -24.31 13.73
CA PRO A 96 -14.98 -23.85 14.93
C PRO A 96 -14.01 -23.19 15.93
N GLY A 97 -14.43 -22.08 16.53
CA GLY A 97 -13.60 -21.32 17.46
C GLY A 97 -12.70 -20.27 16.81
N SER A 98 -12.77 -20.07 15.50
CA SER A 98 -12.08 -18.97 14.84
C SER A 98 -12.55 -17.62 15.39
N VAL A 99 -11.60 -16.74 15.70
CA VAL A 99 -11.84 -15.39 16.23
C VAL A 99 -11.39 -14.28 15.30
N LEU A 100 -10.46 -14.57 14.36
CA LEU A 100 -9.95 -13.63 13.38
C LEU A 100 -10.04 -14.20 11.96
N SER A 101 -10.37 -13.33 11.01
CA SER A 101 -10.36 -13.62 9.58
C SER A 101 -9.50 -12.59 8.85
N TYR A 102 -8.85 -13.04 7.79
CA TYR A 102 -7.94 -12.24 6.97
C TYR A 102 -8.31 -12.35 5.50
N SER A 103 -8.24 -11.24 4.79
CA SER A 103 -8.35 -11.17 3.34
C SER A 103 -7.22 -10.30 2.81
N LEU A 104 -6.27 -10.92 2.12
CA LEU A 104 -5.16 -10.25 1.45
C LEU A 104 -5.48 -10.10 -0.04
N ARG A 105 -5.02 -8.99 -0.62
CA ARG A 105 -4.98 -8.76 -2.05
C ARG A 105 -3.64 -8.12 -2.41
N ASP A 106 -3.03 -8.62 -3.47
CA ASP A 106 -1.82 -8.12 -4.08
C ASP A 106 -1.97 -8.03 -5.61
N ALA A 107 -0.89 -7.75 -6.32
CA ALA A 107 -0.86 -7.70 -7.77
C ALA A 107 -1.14 -9.07 -8.44
N ASN A 108 -0.89 -10.19 -7.73
CA ASN A 108 -1.07 -11.54 -8.25
C ASN A 108 -2.51 -12.06 -8.03
N GLY A 109 -3.23 -11.55 -7.03
CA GLY A 109 -4.59 -11.99 -6.76
C GLY A 109 -5.03 -11.78 -5.31
N SER A 110 -5.56 -12.83 -4.69
CA SER A 110 -6.10 -12.73 -3.33
C SER A 110 -5.97 -14.02 -2.53
N VAL A 111 -5.83 -13.88 -1.20
CA VAL A 111 -5.85 -15.02 -0.27
C VAL A 111 -6.81 -14.70 0.87
N ARG A 112 -7.65 -15.69 1.24
CA ARG A 112 -8.52 -15.60 2.42
C ARG A 112 -8.24 -16.75 3.36
N PHE A 113 -8.13 -16.44 4.65
CA PHE A 113 -7.90 -17.45 5.68
C PHE A 113 -8.38 -16.92 7.05
N SER A 114 -8.39 -17.77 8.05
CA SER A 114 -8.64 -17.37 9.43
C SER A 114 -7.53 -17.85 10.34
N ASP A 115 -7.50 -17.35 11.56
CA ASP A 115 -6.50 -17.70 12.58
C ASP A 115 -6.33 -19.22 12.81
N ASN A 116 -7.39 -20.01 12.55
CA ASN A 116 -7.40 -21.45 12.78
C ASN A 116 -7.74 -22.29 11.55
N SER A 117 -7.65 -21.77 10.33
CA SER A 117 -7.94 -22.52 9.11
C SER A 117 -7.11 -23.79 9.02
N ALA A 118 -7.72 -24.87 8.50
CA ALA A 118 -7.01 -26.14 8.32
C ALA A 118 -5.96 -26.06 7.21
N GLY A 119 -4.80 -26.69 7.43
CA GLY A 119 -3.77 -26.86 6.41
C GLY A 119 -3.12 -25.53 5.97
N GLN A 120 -3.03 -24.58 6.88
CA GLN A 120 -2.34 -23.32 6.60
C GLN A 120 -0.87 -23.55 6.34
N PRO A 121 -0.32 -23.10 5.19
CA PRO A 121 1.13 -23.03 5.02
C PRO A 121 1.74 -21.98 5.94
N GLU A 122 3.02 -22.14 6.26
CA GLU A 122 3.77 -21.30 7.21
C GLU A 122 3.69 -19.80 6.88
N VAL A 123 3.72 -19.45 5.60
CA VAL A 123 3.63 -18.05 5.15
C VAL A 123 2.38 -17.31 5.64
N LEU A 124 1.25 -18.02 5.85
CA LEU A 124 0.03 -17.39 6.39
C LEU A 124 0.16 -17.09 7.90
N HIS A 125 0.90 -17.89 8.66
CA HIS A 125 1.24 -17.60 10.04
C HIS A 125 2.21 -16.42 10.13
N GLU A 126 3.21 -16.38 9.25
CA GLU A 126 4.15 -15.25 9.15
C GLU A 126 3.42 -13.95 8.78
N LEU A 127 2.51 -14.00 7.83
CA LEU A 127 1.68 -12.86 7.45
C LEU A 127 0.84 -12.36 8.63
N ALA A 128 0.14 -13.25 9.33
CA ALA A 128 -0.67 -12.89 10.50
C ALA A 128 0.18 -12.21 11.60
N LEU A 129 1.38 -12.75 11.87
CA LEU A 129 2.31 -12.15 12.82
C LEU A 129 2.86 -10.81 12.35
N PHE A 130 3.17 -10.67 11.07
CA PHE A 130 3.60 -9.40 10.47
C PHE A 130 2.52 -8.33 10.62
N ILE A 131 1.25 -8.67 10.31
CA ILE A 131 0.11 -7.76 10.47
C ILE A 131 -0.05 -7.31 11.93
N LEU A 132 0.04 -8.25 12.88
CA LEU A 132 -0.07 -7.95 14.31
C LEU A 132 1.02 -6.97 14.76
N LYS A 133 2.28 -7.29 14.49
CA LYS A 133 3.42 -6.44 14.86
C LYS A 133 3.33 -5.05 14.22
N THR A 134 3.02 -4.99 12.93
CA THR A 134 2.89 -3.71 12.23
C THR A 134 1.77 -2.86 12.82
N ALA A 135 0.63 -3.45 13.15
CA ALA A 135 -0.48 -2.75 13.79
C ALA A 135 -0.07 -2.15 15.14
N GLN A 136 0.63 -2.92 15.97
CA GLN A 136 1.02 -2.52 17.32
C GLN A 136 2.22 -1.56 17.32
N GLU A 137 3.31 -1.94 16.66
CA GLU A 137 4.60 -1.24 16.76
C GLU A 137 4.70 -0.03 15.82
N VAL A 138 4.19 -0.17 14.59
CA VAL A 138 4.27 0.88 13.57
C VAL A 138 3.04 1.79 13.64
N CYS A 139 1.84 1.22 13.63
CA CYS A 139 0.59 1.99 13.64
C CYS A 139 0.13 2.39 15.04
N ARG A 140 0.69 1.76 16.09
CA ARG A 140 0.36 2.02 17.50
C ARG A 140 -1.13 1.85 17.81
N LEU A 141 -1.73 0.84 17.21
CA LEU A 141 -3.12 0.49 17.48
C LEU A 141 -3.22 -0.35 18.75
N PRO A 142 -4.32 -0.24 19.51
CA PRO A 142 -4.55 -1.07 20.70
C PRO A 142 -4.74 -2.55 20.28
N GLU A 143 -4.45 -3.44 21.25
CA GLU A 143 -4.71 -4.87 21.15
C GLU A 143 -6.20 -5.20 21.25
#